data_0cc7fe041505059dc6cfd9519e0b0e92
#
_entry.id   0cc7fe041505059dc6cfd9519e0b0e92
#
_cell.length_a   1.000
_cell.length_b   1.000
_cell.length_c   1.000
_cell.angle_alpha   90.00
_cell.angle_beta   90.00
_cell.angle_gamma   90.00
#
_symmetry.space_group_name_H-M   'P 1'
#
loop_
_entity.id
_entity.type
_entity.pdbx_description
1 polymer ?
#
loop_
_entity_poly.entity_id
_entity_poly.type
_entity_poly.pdbx_seq_one_letter_code
_entity_poly.pdbx_strand_id
1 'polypeptide(L)'
;MNRATAVFAGLLVIALPLSLLAGRVWLDPAATPNAALILAELRLPRALLAIVVGAGLGASGAAMQGYLRNPLADPGLFGIAPGAALGAVAALWFGYATAPWLLPAFALLGAAGAMALLAAIAGRTGGIALFTLAGLMVASLAGALTALAISMAPNAFAMSEIVLWLNGALTDRSWREVSLATPLVAGGVLLLWRAGRALDALTLGEAVARSLGVNTGRLLWLLIAGVGLTVGASVAVAGIIGFVGLIVPHLVRPLTDRRPSQVIVPSALAGALLVLVADSAVRVLPLVTELRLGIALSLLGAPFFLWLLLRMRRGLA
;
A
#
# COMPACT_ATOMS: atom_id res chain seq x y z
N MET A 1 -10.30 -9.23 21.19
CA MET A 1 -9.23 -9.17 20.17
C MET A 1 -9.24 -10.50 19.43
N ASN A 2 -9.33 -10.50 18.10
CA ASN A 2 -9.30 -11.72 17.28
C ASN A 2 -7.91 -12.39 17.42
N ARG A 3 -7.85 -13.73 17.42
CA ARG A 3 -6.59 -14.50 17.54
C ARG A 3 -5.57 -14.08 16.49
N ALA A 4 -6.00 -13.84 15.24
CA ALA A 4 -5.11 -13.35 14.18
C ALA A 4 -4.48 -11.98 14.53
N THR A 5 -5.24 -11.05 15.08
CA THR A 5 -4.73 -9.74 15.54
C THR A 5 -3.64 -9.91 16.60
N ALA A 6 -3.86 -10.79 17.59
CA ALA A 6 -2.89 -11.03 18.65
C ALA A 6 -1.59 -11.67 18.12
N VAL A 7 -1.70 -12.62 17.18
CA VAL A 7 -0.56 -13.30 16.56
C VAL A 7 0.29 -12.29 15.77
N PHE A 8 -0.32 -11.50 14.87
CA PHE A 8 0.45 -10.55 14.06
C PHE A 8 1.01 -9.39 14.88
N ALA A 9 0.32 -8.94 15.94
CA ALA A 9 0.87 -7.96 16.87
C ALA A 9 2.09 -8.52 17.63
N GLY A 10 2.00 -9.76 18.14
CA GLY A 10 3.14 -10.42 18.79
C GLY A 10 4.35 -10.61 17.85
N LEU A 11 4.08 -11.03 16.60
CA LEU A 11 5.15 -11.17 15.60
C LEU A 11 5.81 -9.81 15.25
N LEU A 12 5.04 -8.71 15.19
CA LEU A 12 5.60 -7.37 14.98
C LEU A 12 6.49 -6.92 16.14
N VAL A 13 6.10 -7.23 17.39
CA VAL A 13 6.92 -6.91 18.58
C VAL A 13 8.27 -7.61 18.53
N ILE A 14 8.32 -8.83 17.97
CA ILE A 14 9.57 -9.58 17.79
C ILE A 14 10.34 -9.10 16.54
N ALA A 15 9.64 -8.87 15.43
CA ALA A 15 10.25 -8.51 14.17
C ALA A 15 10.88 -7.10 14.18
N LEU A 16 10.32 -6.15 14.93
CA LEU A 16 10.82 -4.78 14.97
C LEU A 16 12.25 -4.71 15.52
N PRO A 17 12.61 -5.23 16.72
CA PRO A 17 13.98 -5.19 17.19
C PRO A 17 14.94 -5.98 16.27
N LEU A 18 14.52 -7.10 15.71
CA LEU A 18 15.32 -7.84 14.74
C LEU A 18 15.60 -7.01 13.48
N SER A 19 14.60 -6.31 12.97
CA SER A 19 14.73 -5.39 11.83
C SER A 19 15.71 -4.24 12.14
N LEU A 20 15.71 -3.72 13.37
CA LEU A 20 16.60 -2.64 13.77
C LEU A 20 18.08 -3.10 13.80
N LEU A 21 18.34 -4.36 14.10
CA LEU A 21 19.69 -4.93 14.10
C LEU A 21 20.12 -5.41 12.69
N ALA A 22 19.18 -5.78 11.83
CA ALA A 22 19.44 -6.32 10.50
C ALA A 22 19.96 -5.26 9.53
N GLY A 23 20.96 -5.60 8.73
CA GLY A 23 21.53 -4.76 7.68
C GLY A 23 22.70 -5.49 7.01
N ARG A 24 23.38 -4.87 6.03
CA ARG A 24 24.57 -5.43 5.39
C ARG A 24 25.60 -5.86 6.42
N VAL A 25 25.74 -5.07 7.49
CA VAL A 25 26.48 -5.41 8.70
C VAL A 25 25.47 -5.44 9.83
N TRP A 26 25.44 -6.52 10.58
CA TRP A 26 24.65 -6.61 11.81
C TRP A 26 25.15 -5.55 12.79
N LEU A 27 24.23 -4.76 13.30
CA LEU A 27 24.58 -3.73 14.26
C LEU A 27 24.69 -4.36 15.65
N ASP A 28 25.90 -4.31 16.20
CA ASP A 28 26.13 -4.60 17.62
C ASP A 28 26.02 -3.28 18.40
N PRO A 29 24.98 -3.09 19.23
CA PRO A 29 24.81 -1.85 19.99
C PRO A 29 25.96 -1.54 20.94
N ALA A 30 26.69 -2.57 21.40
CA ALA A 30 27.81 -2.41 22.34
C ALA A 30 29.14 -2.08 21.64
N ALA A 31 29.36 -2.63 20.42
CA ALA A 31 30.64 -2.54 19.72
C ALA A 31 30.66 -1.50 18.59
N THR A 32 29.44 -1.10 18.07
CA THR A 32 29.37 -0.18 16.92
C THR A 32 29.47 1.28 17.39
N PRO A 33 30.43 2.08 16.89
CA PRO A 33 30.46 3.51 17.15
C PRO A 33 29.17 4.20 16.70
N ASN A 34 28.64 5.11 17.52
CA ASN A 34 27.39 5.83 17.26
C ASN A 34 26.17 4.93 17.01
N ALA A 35 26.14 3.72 17.55
CA ALA A 35 25.03 2.77 17.37
C ALA A 35 23.65 3.39 17.70
N ALA A 36 23.57 4.16 18.80
CA ALA A 36 22.34 4.83 19.20
C ALA A 36 21.83 5.81 18.14
N LEU A 37 22.72 6.58 17.52
CA LEU A 37 22.36 7.54 16.46
C LEU A 37 21.92 6.80 15.18
N ILE A 38 22.64 5.74 14.79
CA ILE A 38 22.29 4.90 13.63
C ILE A 38 20.90 4.28 13.84
N LEU A 39 20.63 3.78 15.04
CA LEU A 39 19.33 3.21 15.38
C LEU A 39 18.22 4.27 15.35
N ALA A 40 18.44 5.43 15.99
CA ALA A 40 17.42 6.44 16.14
C ALA A 40 17.11 7.22 14.84
N GLU A 41 18.14 7.55 14.04
CA GLU A 41 17.98 8.44 12.90
C GLU A 41 17.89 7.73 11.53
N LEU A 42 18.39 6.50 11.43
CA LEU A 42 18.41 5.77 10.16
C LEU A 42 17.51 4.54 10.18
N ARG A 43 17.66 3.66 11.19
CA ARG A 43 16.97 2.37 11.17
C ARG A 43 15.54 2.43 11.69
N LEU A 44 15.30 3.18 12.77
CA LEU A 44 13.98 3.29 13.37
C LEU A 44 12.97 4.01 12.47
N PRO A 45 13.27 5.16 11.84
CA PRO A 45 12.35 5.79 10.90
C PRO A 45 12.00 4.87 9.73
N ARG A 46 12.99 4.18 9.16
CA ARG A 46 12.78 3.23 8.06
C ARG A 46 11.89 2.05 8.47
N ALA A 47 12.14 1.46 9.64
CA ALA A 47 11.34 0.35 10.17
C ALA A 47 9.90 0.78 10.48
N LEU A 48 9.71 1.95 11.10
CA LEU A 48 8.38 2.51 11.35
C LEU A 48 7.65 2.82 10.05
N LEU A 49 8.34 3.36 9.04
CA LEU A 49 7.74 3.62 7.74
C LEU A 49 7.33 2.33 7.03
N ALA A 50 8.13 1.26 7.14
CA ALA A 50 7.76 -0.08 6.65
C ALA A 50 6.47 -0.59 7.29
N ILE A 51 6.33 -0.42 8.61
CA ILE A 51 5.12 -0.77 9.37
C ILE A 51 3.93 0.05 8.89
N VAL A 52 4.07 1.37 8.80
CA VAL A 52 2.99 2.28 8.39
C VAL A 52 2.51 1.98 6.97
N VAL A 53 3.43 1.90 6.01
CA VAL A 53 3.13 1.59 4.61
C VAL A 53 2.47 0.23 4.48
N GLY A 54 3.06 -0.80 5.12
CA GLY A 54 2.52 -2.16 5.11
C GLY A 54 1.12 -2.24 5.71
N ALA A 55 0.87 -1.54 6.83
CA ALA A 55 -0.43 -1.48 7.47
C ALA A 55 -1.49 -0.85 6.55
N GLY A 56 -1.14 0.27 5.90
CA GLY A 56 -2.02 0.95 4.95
C GLY A 56 -2.39 0.08 3.77
N LEU A 57 -1.41 -0.55 3.13
CA LEU A 57 -1.63 -1.43 1.97
C LEU A 57 -2.41 -2.70 2.35
N GLY A 58 -2.12 -3.32 3.50
CA GLY A 58 -2.84 -4.49 3.98
C GLY A 58 -4.31 -4.21 4.31
N ALA A 59 -4.59 -3.10 5.01
CA ALA A 59 -5.95 -2.67 5.32
C ALA A 59 -6.75 -2.33 4.04
N SER A 60 -6.13 -1.60 3.11
CA SER A 60 -6.73 -1.25 1.82
C SER A 60 -7.09 -2.48 1.01
N GLY A 61 -6.18 -3.45 0.94
CA GLY A 61 -6.42 -4.72 0.25
C GLY A 61 -7.62 -5.46 0.84
N ALA A 62 -7.69 -5.59 2.17
CA ALA A 62 -8.81 -6.25 2.85
C ALA A 62 -10.15 -5.57 2.57
N ALA A 63 -10.19 -4.23 2.64
CA ALA A 63 -11.40 -3.45 2.38
C ALA A 63 -11.85 -3.57 0.92
N MET A 64 -10.92 -3.48 -0.04
CA MET A 64 -11.22 -3.59 -1.47
C MET A 64 -11.67 -4.98 -1.87
N GLN A 65 -11.04 -6.03 -1.33
CA GLN A 65 -11.49 -7.42 -1.52
C GLN A 65 -12.90 -7.64 -0.96
N GLY A 66 -13.22 -7.02 0.19
CA GLY A 66 -14.56 -7.04 0.77
C GLY A 66 -15.60 -6.31 -0.09
N TYR A 67 -15.26 -5.13 -0.58
CA TYR A 67 -16.16 -4.31 -1.42
C TYR A 67 -16.46 -4.97 -2.77
N LEU A 68 -15.43 -5.44 -3.45
CA LEU A 68 -15.57 -6.09 -4.76
C LEU A 68 -16.04 -7.53 -4.67
N ARG A 69 -16.13 -8.07 -3.46
CA ARG A 69 -16.43 -9.50 -3.22
C ARG A 69 -15.52 -10.41 -4.05
N ASN A 70 -14.28 -9.97 -4.25
CA ASN A 70 -13.27 -10.65 -5.04
C ASN A 70 -11.97 -10.76 -4.24
N PRO A 71 -11.52 -11.98 -3.86
CA PRO A 71 -10.30 -12.18 -3.08
C PRO A 71 -9.01 -11.81 -3.85
N LEU A 72 -9.11 -11.57 -5.15
CA LEU A 72 -7.99 -11.19 -6.02
C LEU A 72 -7.91 -9.67 -6.26
N ALA A 73 -8.76 -8.88 -5.62
CA ALA A 73 -8.74 -7.43 -5.78
C ALA A 73 -7.49 -6.83 -5.10
N ASP A 74 -6.77 -6.00 -5.85
CA ASP A 74 -5.63 -5.21 -5.35
C ASP A 74 -6.00 -3.72 -5.38
N PRO A 75 -5.76 -2.96 -4.30
CA PRO A 75 -6.09 -1.53 -4.25
C PRO A 75 -5.31 -0.69 -5.27
N GLY A 76 -4.15 -1.16 -5.73
CA GLY A 76 -3.34 -0.49 -6.76
C GLY A 76 -4.01 -0.40 -8.12
N LEU A 77 -4.97 -1.30 -8.42
CA LEU A 77 -5.66 -1.35 -9.72
C LEU A 77 -6.71 -0.23 -9.90
N PHE A 78 -7.04 0.52 -8.84
CA PHE A 78 -8.12 1.52 -8.88
C PHE A 78 -7.64 2.94 -9.20
N GLY A 79 -6.46 3.07 -9.79
CA GLY A 79 -5.93 4.34 -10.30
C GLY A 79 -5.31 5.26 -9.24
N ILE A 80 -5.49 5.00 -7.93
CA ILE A 80 -4.96 5.85 -6.87
C ILE A 80 -3.43 5.78 -6.81
N ALA A 81 -2.85 4.57 -6.84
CA ALA A 81 -1.40 4.40 -6.87
C ALA A 81 -0.78 4.93 -8.19
N PRO A 82 -1.31 4.61 -9.38
CA PRO A 82 -0.85 5.23 -10.61
C PRO A 82 -1.00 6.75 -10.64
N GLY A 83 -2.09 7.30 -10.08
CA GLY A 83 -2.30 8.74 -9.98
C GLY A 83 -1.28 9.42 -9.07
N ALA A 84 -1.00 8.83 -7.91
CA ALA A 84 0.05 9.29 -7.01
C ALA A 84 1.43 9.23 -7.68
N ALA A 85 1.72 8.14 -8.41
CA ALA A 85 2.95 7.98 -9.17
C ALA A 85 3.10 9.05 -10.25
N LEU A 86 2.05 9.34 -11.01
CA LEU A 86 2.04 10.41 -12.00
C LEU A 86 2.35 11.77 -11.37
N GLY A 87 1.76 12.08 -10.21
CA GLY A 87 2.07 13.29 -9.47
C GLY A 87 3.54 13.38 -9.08
N ALA A 88 4.12 12.31 -8.51
CA ALA A 88 5.54 12.26 -8.18
C ALA A 88 6.43 12.39 -9.41
N VAL A 89 6.08 11.72 -10.51
CA VAL A 89 6.79 11.83 -11.80
C VAL A 89 6.79 13.27 -12.32
N ALA A 90 5.68 13.99 -12.19
CA ALA A 90 5.63 15.41 -12.52
C ALA A 90 6.62 16.23 -11.68
N ALA A 91 6.70 15.99 -10.36
CA ALA A 91 7.68 16.68 -9.50
C ALA A 91 9.14 16.40 -9.92
N LEU A 92 9.45 15.14 -10.25
CA LEU A 92 10.77 14.73 -10.74
C LEU A 92 11.08 15.34 -12.10
N TRP A 93 10.11 15.35 -13.01
CA TRP A 93 10.25 15.88 -14.36
C TRP A 93 10.55 17.38 -14.39
N PHE A 94 9.91 18.15 -13.50
CA PHE A 94 10.17 19.58 -13.36
C PHE A 94 11.37 19.92 -12.47
N GLY A 95 12.09 18.92 -11.93
CA GLY A 95 13.25 19.14 -11.06
C GLY A 95 12.90 19.59 -9.63
N TYR A 96 11.64 19.44 -9.20
CA TYR A 96 11.19 19.86 -7.87
C TYR A 96 11.57 18.86 -6.77
N ALA A 97 12.22 17.75 -7.09
CA ALA A 97 12.66 16.75 -6.11
C ALA A 97 13.70 17.29 -5.11
N THR A 98 14.40 18.38 -5.46
CA THR A 98 15.33 19.06 -4.56
C THR A 98 14.66 19.68 -3.33
N ALA A 99 13.37 20.03 -3.44
CA ALA A 99 12.58 20.53 -2.29
C ALA A 99 11.90 19.35 -1.58
N PRO A 100 12.25 19.08 -0.33
CA PRO A 100 11.91 17.83 0.37
C PRO A 100 10.40 17.51 0.45
N TRP A 101 9.55 18.53 0.38
CA TRP A 101 8.09 18.40 0.51
C TRP A 101 7.35 18.35 -0.82
N LEU A 102 7.98 18.81 -1.92
CA LEU A 102 7.28 18.94 -3.20
C LEU A 102 6.97 17.57 -3.82
N LEU A 103 7.90 16.64 -3.80
CA LEU A 103 7.65 15.30 -4.35
C LEU A 103 6.48 14.58 -3.62
N PRO A 104 6.45 14.49 -2.28
CA PRO A 104 5.28 13.94 -1.58
C PRO A 104 3.99 14.73 -1.82
N ALA A 105 4.07 16.07 -1.88
CA ALA A 105 2.90 16.90 -2.14
C ALA A 105 2.30 16.64 -3.53
N PHE A 106 3.12 16.58 -4.58
CA PHE A 106 2.68 16.25 -5.94
C PHE A 106 2.11 14.83 -6.01
N ALA A 107 2.71 13.86 -5.33
CA ALA A 107 2.17 12.50 -5.25
C ALA A 107 0.79 12.47 -4.58
N LEU A 108 0.61 13.18 -3.47
CA LEU A 108 -0.67 13.30 -2.79
C LEU A 108 -1.72 14.03 -3.64
N LEU A 109 -1.33 15.09 -4.37
CA LEU A 109 -2.20 15.78 -5.33
C LEU A 109 -2.62 14.84 -6.47
N GLY A 110 -1.69 14.05 -7.00
CA GLY A 110 -1.99 13.04 -8.00
C GLY A 110 -2.95 11.96 -7.50
N ALA A 111 -2.76 11.48 -6.26
CA ALA A 111 -3.71 10.57 -5.60
C ALA A 111 -5.08 11.22 -5.42
N ALA A 112 -5.13 12.47 -4.95
CA ALA A 112 -6.38 13.22 -4.74
C ALA A 112 -7.11 13.45 -6.08
N GLY A 113 -6.38 13.78 -7.15
CA GLY A 113 -6.93 13.91 -8.50
C GLY A 113 -7.52 12.60 -9.03
N ALA A 114 -6.81 11.49 -8.85
CA ALA A 114 -7.30 10.15 -9.20
C ALA A 114 -8.56 9.78 -8.40
N MET A 115 -8.58 10.07 -7.08
CA MET A 115 -9.75 9.87 -6.24
C MET A 115 -10.93 10.73 -6.67
N ALA A 116 -10.71 12.00 -6.99
CA ALA A 116 -11.74 12.91 -7.44
C ALA A 116 -12.34 12.44 -8.78
N LEU A 117 -11.49 12.01 -9.72
CA LEU A 117 -11.92 11.48 -11.01
C LEU A 117 -12.71 10.17 -10.84
N LEU A 118 -12.20 9.25 -10.01
CA LEU A 118 -12.89 8.00 -9.68
C LEU A 118 -14.28 8.27 -9.05
N ALA A 119 -14.34 9.22 -8.11
CA ALA A 119 -15.57 9.59 -7.46
C ALA A 119 -16.57 10.28 -8.42
N ALA A 120 -16.08 11.10 -9.33
CA ALA A 120 -16.91 11.76 -10.35
C ALA A 120 -17.52 10.74 -11.31
N ILE A 121 -16.76 9.75 -11.76
CA ILE A 121 -17.22 8.71 -12.71
C ILE A 121 -18.12 7.68 -12.00
N ALA A 122 -17.67 7.15 -10.85
CA ALA A 122 -18.40 6.12 -10.11
C ALA A 122 -19.67 6.65 -9.46
N GLY A 123 -19.73 7.94 -9.13
CA GLY A 123 -20.89 8.67 -8.68
C GLY A 123 -21.59 8.09 -7.45
N ARG A 124 -22.78 8.65 -7.13
CA ARG A 124 -23.62 8.19 -6.00
C ARG A 124 -24.39 6.91 -6.31
N THR A 125 -24.57 6.58 -7.57
CA THR A 125 -25.44 5.49 -8.06
C THR A 125 -24.66 4.39 -8.77
N GLY A 126 -23.34 4.54 -8.94
CA GLY A 126 -22.49 3.56 -9.59
C GLY A 126 -22.34 2.30 -8.74
N GLY A 127 -22.73 1.14 -9.30
CA GLY A 127 -22.48 -0.16 -8.70
C GLY A 127 -21.00 -0.56 -8.78
N ILE A 128 -20.66 -1.71 -8.19
CA ILE A 128 -19.29 -2.27 -8.16
C ILE A 128 -18.66 -2.31 -9.57
N ALA A 129 -19.44 -2.65 -10.60
CA ALA A 129 -18.94 -2.73 -11.98
C ALA A 129 -18.44 -1.37 -12.51
N LEU A 130 -19.25 -0.30 -12.35
CA LEU A 130 -18.86 1.03 -12.80
C LEU A 130 -17.63 1.55 -12.02
N PHE A 131 -17.58 1.30 -10.71
CA PHE A 131 -16.41 1.65 -9.89
C PHE A 131 -15.15 0.95 -10.40
N THR A 132 -15.22 -0.34 -10.70
CA THR A 132 -14.09 -1.12 -11.22
C THR A 132 -13.62 -0.61 -12.58
N LEU A 133 -14.54 -0.36 -13.52
CA LEU A 133 -14.22 0.17 -14.84
C LEU A 133 -13.61 1.58 -14.76
N ALA A 134 -14.17 2.44 -13.91
CA ALA A 134 -13.64 3.78 -13.67
C ALA A 134 -12.22 3.71 -13.09
N GLY A 135 -11.97 2.81 -12.13
CA GLY A 135 -10.63 2.61 -11.56
C GLY A 135 -9.62 2.15 -12.60
N LEU A 136 -9.98 1.18 -13.45
CA LEU A 136 -9.13 0.72 -14.54
C LEU A 136 -8.83 1.83 -15.57
N MET A 137 -9.84 2.65 -15.92
CA MET A 137 -9.65 3.81 -16.79
C MET A 137 -8.68 4.83 -16.19
N VAL A 138 -8.86 5.19 -14.91
CA VAL A 138 -7.97 6.12 -14.21
C VAL A 138 -6.56 5.57 -14.15
N ALA A 139 -6.40 4.28 -13.84
CA ALA A 139 -5.09 3.61 -13.82
C ALA A 139 -4.41 3.63 -15.20
N SER A 140 -5.16 3.31 -16.25
CA SER A 140 -4.64 3.29 -17.63
C SER A 140 -4.23 4.69 -18.09
N LEU A 141 -5.04 5.71 -17.82
CA LEU A 141 -4.74 7.09 -18.16
C LEU A 141 -3.49 7.59 -17.42
N ALA A 142 -3.42 7.38 -16.10
CA ALA A 142 -2.26 7.77 -15.31
C ALA A 142 -0.99 7.03 -15.76
N GLY A 143 -1.11 5.73 -16.09
CA GLY A 143 -0.01 4.94 -16.66
C GLY A 143 0.48 5.47 -18.01
N ALA A 144 -0.43 5.80 -18.92
CA ALA A 144 -0.09 6.37 -20.23
C ALA A 144 0.59 7.74 -20.09
N LEU A 145 0.09 8.61 -19.21
CA LEU A 145 0.71 9.92 -18.93
C LEU A 145 2.08 9.77 -18.27
N THR A 146 2.26 8.79 -17.38
CA THR A 146 3.56 8.46 -16.80
C THR A 146 4.54 8.00 -17.87
N ALA A 147 4.14 7.10 -18.77
CA ALA A 147 4.96 6.63 -19.87
C ALA A 147 5.34 7.78 -20.83
N LEU A 148 4.40 8.68 -21.11
CA LEU A 148 4.66 9.89 -21.89
C LEU A 148 5.69 10.79 -21.20
N ALA A 149 5.55 11.04 -19.89
CA ALA A 149 6.49 11.85 -19.12
C ALA A 149 7.91 11.23 -19.12
N ILE A 150 8.03 9.90 -19.02
CA ILE A 150 9.32 9.19 -19.12
C ILE A 150 9.91 9.37 -20.51
N SER A 151 9.10 9.20 -21.56
CA SER A 151 9.54 9.34 -22.96
C SER A 151 10.01 10.76 -23.30
N MET A 152 9.41 11.76 -22.65
CA MET A 152 9.74 13.18 -22.84
C MET A 152 10.66 13.73 -21.74
N ALA A 153 11.32 12.86 -20.97
CA ALA A 153 12.20 13.30 -19.87
C ALA A 153 13.29 14.25 -20.38
N PRO A 154 13.57 15.35 -19.67
CA PRO A 154 14.46 16.41 -20.17
C PRO A 154 15.91 15.94 -20.33
N ASN A 155 16.31 14.89 -19.62
CA ASN A 155 17.64 14.30 -19.71
C ASN A 155 17.63 12.86 -19.14
N ALA A 156 18.71 12.11 -19.39
CA ALA A 156 18.85 10.72 -18.94
C ALA A 156 18.88 10.58 -17.41
N PHE A 157 19.34 11.59 -16.68
CA PHE A 157 19.35 11.57 -15.21
C PHE A 157 17.92 11.62 -14.66
N ALA A 158 17.09 12.57 -15.12
CA ALA A 158 15.68 12.66 -14.72
C ALA A 158 14.92 11.37 -15.07
N MET A 159 15.16 10.80 -16.26
CA MET A 159 14.56 9.52 -16.65
C MET A 159 14.95 8.39 -15.69
N SER A 160 16.23 8.28 -15.34
CA SER A 160 16.73 7.27 -14.41
C SER A 160 16.12 7.44 -13.02
N GLU A 161 16.05 8.68 -12.52
CA GLU A 161 15.48 8.99 -11.21
C GLU A 161 13.99 8.63 -11.14
N ILE A 162 13.21 8.95 -12.18
CA ILE A 162 11.80 8.56 -12.30
C ILE A 162 11.65 7.03 -12.23
N VAL A 163 12.42 6.30 -13.04
CA VAL A 163 12.35 4.82 -13.08
C VAL A 163 12.73 4.22 -11.74
N LEU A 164 13.79 4.71 -11.11
CA LEU A 164 14.23 4.25 -9.80
C LEU A 164 13.19 4.53 -8.72
N TRP A 165 12.55 5.69 -8.76
CA TRP A 165 11.53 6.06 -7.80
C TRP A 165 10.26 5.20 -7.95
N LEU A 166 9.83 4.93 -9.19
CA LEU A 166 8.66 4.09 -9.48
C LEU A 166 8.80 2.65 -8.94
N ASN A 167 10.02 2.15 -8.83
CA ASN A 167 10.29 0.80 -8.32
C ASN A 167 10.10 0.64 -6.80
N GLY A 168 9.78 1.69 -6.08
CA GLY A 168 9.44 1.69 -4.66
C GLY A 168 10.58 1.25 -3.74
N ALA A 169 10.92 2.09 -2.75
CA ALA A 169 11.95 1.81 -1.77
C ALA A 169 11.73 2.60 -0.48
N LEU A 170 12.26 2.07 0.62
CA LEU A 170 12.32 2.73 1.92
C LEU A 170 13.74 3.24 2.24
N THR A 171 14.65 3.15 1.28
CA THR A 171 16.03 3.64 1.40
C THR A 171 16.02 5.17 1.57
N ASP A 172 16.90 5.68 2.42
CA ASP A 172 17.09 7.12 2.68
C ASP A 172 15.82 7.85 3.16
N ARG A 173 14.93 7.15 3.87
CA ARG A 173 13.75 7.74 4.52
C ARG A 173 14.05 8.11 5.97
N SER A 174 13.50 9.23 6.40
CA SER A 174 13.74 9.87 7.68
C SER A 174 12.45 10.02 8.50
N TRP A 175 12.54 10.63 9.66
CA TRP A 175 11.38 11.00 10.49
C TRP A 175 10.36 11.87 9.77
N ARG A 176 10.78 12.63 8.76
CA ARG A 176 9.90 13.46 7.94
C ARG A 176 8.87 12.61 7.19
N GLU A 177 9.29 11.56 6.52
CA GLU A 177 8.39 10.65 5.78
C GLU A 177 7.48 9.90 6.76
N VAL A 178 7.99 9.52 7.94
CA VAL A 178 7.19 8.90 9.01
C VAL A 178 6.11 9.86 9.51
N SER A 179 6.47 11.11 9.81
CA SER A 179 5.53 12.12 10.32
C SER A 179 4.45 12.50 9.29
N LEU A 180 4.77 12.46 8.00
CA LEU A 180 3.83 12.69 6.91
C LEU A 180 2.87 11.50 6.72
N ALA A 181 3.43 10.29 6.62
CA ALA A 181 2.64 9.10 6.26
C ALA A 181 1.77 8.60 7.42
N THR A 182 2.27 8.65 8.66
CA THR A 182 1.58 8.04 9.81
C THR A 182 0.17 8.61 10.03
N PRO A 183 -0.07 9.93 10.11
CA PRO A 183 -1.41 10.45 10.34
C PRO A 183 -2.36 10.15 9.17
N LEU A 184 -1.87 10.20 7.93
CA LEU A 184 -2.68 9.91 6.74
C LEU A 184 -3.08 8.43 6.70
N VAL A 185 -2.12 7.53 6.89
CA VAL A 185 -2.37 6.09 6.91
C VAL A 185 -3.26 5.71 8.09
N ALA A 186 -3.01 6.23 9.29
CA ALA A 186 -3.84 5.97 10.46
C ALA A 186 -5.29 6.45 10.24
N GLY A 187 -5.49 7.64 9.69
CA GLY A 187 -6.81 8.15 9.30
C GLY A 187 -7.48 7.27 8.26
N GLY A 188 -6.75 6.86 7.24
CA GLY A 188 -7.24 5.95 6.19
C GLY A 188 -7.64 4.59 6.75
N VAL A 189 -6.81 3.95 7.57
CA VAL A 189 -7.12 2.67 8.23
C VAL A 189 -8.35 2.79 9.12
N LEU A 190 -8.51 3.91 9.83
CA LEU A 190 -9.70 4.18 10.65
C LEU A 190 -10.97 4.27 9.81
N LEU A 191 -10.92 4.94 8.65
CA LEU A 191 -12.05 5.00 7.72
C LEU A 191 -12.41 3.61 7.18
N LEU A 192 -11.42 2.83 6.78
CA LEU A 192 -11.61 1.46 6.28
C LEU A 192 -12.16 0.54 7.37
N TRP A 193 -11.68 0.66 8.60
CA TRP A 193 -12.22 -0.08 9.74
C TRP A 193 -13.69 0.25 10.00
N ARG A 194 -14.06 1.54 9.94
CA ARG A 194 -15.46 1.97 10.06
C ARG A 194 -16.36 1.45 8.93
N ALA A 195 -15.82 1.26 7.73
CA ALA A 195 -16.53 0.66 6.62
C ALA A 195 -16.83 -0.85 6.83
N GLY A 196 -16.12 -1.51 7.73
CA GLY A 196 -16.14 -2.97 7.92
C GLY A 196 -17.55 -3.55 8.07
N ARG A 197 -18.41 -2.98 8.94
CA ARG A 197 -19.79 -3.48 9.14
C ARG A 197 -20.65 -3.35 7.88
N ALA A 198 -20.49 -2.29 7.12
CA ALA A 198 -21.20 -2.10 5.87
C ALA A 198 -20.69 -3.09 4.79
N LEU A 199 -19.39 -3.39 4.81
CA LEU A 199 -18.80 -4.43 3.96
C LEU A 199 -19.31 -5.83 4.31
N ASP A 200 -19.55 -6.13 5.60
CA ASP A 200 -20.15 -7.40 6.02
C ASP A 200 -21.56 -7.57 5.42
N ALA A 201 -22.40 -6.54 5.50
CA ALA A 201 -23.73 -6.57 4.89
C ALA A 201 -23.66 -6.71 3.35
N LEU A 202 -22.64 -6.09 2.72
CA LEU A 202 -22.46 -6.13 1.27
C LEU A 202 -22.13 -7.55 0.76
N THR A 203 -21.62 -8.44 1.60
CA THR A 203 -21.40 -9.85 1.22
C THR A 203 -22.68 -10.56 0.83
N LEU A 204 -23.83 -10.12 1.35
CA LEU A 204 -25.15 -10.64 1.02
C LEU A 204 -25.74 -10.07 -0.29
N GLY A 205 -25.02 -9.15 -0.94
CA GLY A 205 -25.44 -8.46 -2.15
C GLY A 205 -25.89 -7.02 -1.90
N GLU A 206 -25.80 -6.16 -2.93
CA GLU A 206 -26.11 -4.73 -2.80
C GLU A 206 -27.58 -4.46 -2.44
N ALA A 207 -28.53 -5.24 -3.00
CA ALA A 207 -29.95 -5.09 -2.73
C ALA A 207 -30.27 -5.40 -1.26
N VAL A 208 -29.73 -6.52 -0.75
CA VAL A 208 -29.90 -6.93 0.65
C VAL A 208 -29.19 -5.95 1.59
N ALA A 209 -27.98 -5.50 1.27
CA ALA A 209 -27.28 -4.51 2.09
C ALA A 209 -28.10 -3.21 2.21
N ARG A 210 -28.72 -2.76 1.12
CA ARG A 210 -29.61 -1.57 1.14
C ARG A 210 -30.86 -1.79 1.99
N SER A 211 -31.50 -2.96 1.92
CA SER A 211 -32.67 -3.28 2.77
C SER A 211 -32.30 -3.37 4.26
N LEU A 212 -31.04 -3.69 4.58
CA LEU A 212 -30.49 -3.64 5.95
C LEU A 212 -30.06 -2.21 6.38
N GLY A 213 -30.34 -1.20 5.58
CA GLY A 213 -30.08 0.22 5.91
C GLY A 213 -28.65 0.69 5.55
N VAL A 214 -27.87 -0.10 4.81
CA VAL A 214 -26.54 0.33 4.38
C VAL A 214 -26.65 1.37 3.27
N ASN A 215 -26.12 2.56 3.53
CA ASN A 215 -25.96 3.59 2.50
C ASN A 215 -24.69 3.28 1.65
N THR A 216 -24.92 2.72 0.46
CA THR A 216 -23.85 2.31 -0.45
C THR A 216 -23.01 3.49 -0.96
N GLY A 217 -23.62 4.68 -1.11
CA GLY A 217 -22.88 5.89 -1.47
C GLY A 217 -21.92 6.35 -0.37
N ARG A 218 -22.37 6.34 0.90
CA ARG A 218 -21.49 6.64 2.04
C ARG A 218 -20.37 5.62 2.18
N LEU A 219 -20.66 4.33 1.95
CA LEU A 219 -19.66 3.28 1.95
C LEU A 219 -18.62 3.52 0.87
N LEU A 220 -19.00 3.85 -0.34
CA LEU A 220 -18.11 4.17 -1.44
C LEU A 220 -17.17 5.34 -1.10
N TRP A 221 -17.70 6.41 -0.52
CA TRP A 221 -16.88 7.55 -0.08
C TRP A 221 -15.87 7.18 1.02
N LEU A 222 -16.28 6.36 2.00
CA LEU A 222 -15.37 5.86 3.03
C LEU A 222 -14.23 5.04 2.43
N LEU A 223 -14.54 4.22 1.40
CA LEU A 223 -13.53 3.41 0.72
C LEU A 223 -12.60 4.27 -0.14
N ILE A 224 -13.12 5.19 -0.96
CA ILE A 224 -12.30 6.08 -1.77
C ILE A 224 -11.36 6.90 -0.87
N ALA A 225 -11.88 7.53 0.18
CA ALA A 225 -11.07 8.31 1.09
C ALA A 225 -10.06 7.44 1.87
N GLY A 226 -10.52 6.29 2.40
CA GLY A 226 -9.67 5.39 3.17
C GLY A 226 -8.52 4.80 2.32
N VAL A 227 -8.82 4.30 1.13
CA VAL A 227 -7.81 3.78 0.19
C VAL A 227 -6.92 4.93 -0.32
N GLY A 228 -7.50 6.08 -0.62
CA GLY A 228 -6.76 7.25 -1.06
C GLY A 228 -5.71 7.72 -0.04
N LEU A 229 -6.11 7.82 1.23
CA LEU A 229 -5.20 8.20 2.31
C LEU A 229 -4.11 7.14 2.54
N THR A 230 -4.47 5.85 2.56
CA THR A 230 -3.50 4.79 2.83
C THR A 230 -2.56 4.55 1.65
N VAL A 231 -3.09 4.33 0.44
CA VAL A 231 -2.29 4.05 -0.75
C VAL A 231 -1.58 5.30 -1.24
N GLY A 232 -2.28 6.44 -1.29
CA GLY A 232 -1.69 7.72 -1.72
C GLY A 232 -0.52 8.15 -0.85
N ALA A 233 -0.67 8.09 0.49
CA ALA A 233 0.44 8.38 1.41
C ALA A 233 1.58 7.38 1.29
N SER A 234 1.28 6.08 1.13
CA SER A 234 2.30 5.04 0.94
C SER A 234 3.13 5.31 -0.32
N VAL A 235 2.48 5.60 -1.45
CA VAL A 235 3.18 5.93 -2.70
C VAL A 235 3.97 7.23 -2.57
N ALA A 236 3.43 8.26 -1.92
CA ALA A 236 4.09 9.55 -1.74
C ALA A 236 5.44 9.46 -0.99
N VAL A 237 5.60 8.49 -0.10
CA VAL A 237 6.82 8.34 0.70
C VAL A 237 7.71 7.18 0.26
N ALA A 238 7.18 6.16 -0.38
CA ALA A 238 7.92 4.93 -0.68
C ALA A 238 7.94 4.56 -2.18
N GLY A 239 7.23 5.29 -3.06
CA GLY A 239 7.00 4.84 -4.42
C GLY A 239 6.02 3.68 -4.50
N ILE A 240 5.97 3.00 -5.65
CA ILE A 240 4.99 1.93 -5.87
C ILE A 240 5.46 0.64 -5.18
N ILE A 241 4.66 0.14 -4.24
CA ILE A 241 4.82 -1.16 -3.59
C ILE A 241 3.56 -1.99 -3.87
N GLY A 242 3.67 -2.97 -4.75
CA GLY A 242 2.56 -3.83 -5.17
C GLY A 242 2.43 -5.10 -4.33
N PHE A 243 1.37 -5.86 -4.61
CA PHE A 243 1.06 -7.19 -4.08
C PHE A 243 0.76 -7.31 -2.58
N VAL A 244 1.15 -6.35 -1.73
CA VAL A 244 0.86 -6.40 -0.27
C VAL A 244 -0.66 -6.49 -0.03
N GLY A 245 -1.44 -5.61 -0.69
CA GLY A 245 -2.89 -5.58 -0.60
C GLY A 245 -3.58 -6.83 -1.14
N LEU A 246 -2.93 -7.58 -2.03
CA LEU A 246 -3.43 -8.83 -2.58
C LEU A 246 -3.11 -10.02 -1.68
N ILE A 247 -1.84 -10.17 -1.30
CA ILE A 247 -1.32 -11.34 -0.58
C ILE A 247 -1.86 -11.38 0.85
N VAL A 248 -1.72 -10.25 1.56
CA VAL A 248 -1.93 -10.20 3.02
C VAL A 248 -3.36 -10.58 3.43
N PRO A 249 -4.43 -10.00 2.86
CA PRO A 249 -5.78 -10.37 3.26
C PRO A 249 -6.11 -11.82 2.92
N HIS A 250 -5.49 -12.36 1.86
CA HIS A 250 -5.66 -13.77 1.48
C HIS A 250 -5.06 -14.69 2.56
N LEU A 251 -3.86 -14.39 3.06
CA LEU A 251 -3.20 -15.17 4.13
C LEU A 251 -3.91 -15.02 5.48
N VAL A 252 -4.48 -13.85 5.77
CA VAL A 252 -5.17 -13.55 7.02
C VAL A 252 -6.56 -14.19 7.10
N ARG A 253 -7.28 -14.25 5.97
CA ARG A 253 -8.68 -14.69 5.93
C ARG A 253 -8.93 -16.07 6.53
N PRO A 254 -8.10 -17.11 6.33
CA PRO A 254 -8.28 -18.41 6.97
C PRO A 254 -8.11 -18.39 8.50
N LEU A 255 -7.44 -17.36 9.04
CA LEU A 255 -7.20 -17.20 10.48
C LEU A 255 -8.30 -16.40 11.19
N THR A 256 -9.34 -16.00 10.46
CA THR A 256 -10.48 -15.21 10.93
C THR A 256 -11.79 -15.89 10.56
N ASP A 257 -12.93 -15.34 11.00
CA ASP A 257 -14.27 -15.79 10.59
C ASP A 257 -14.66 -15.34 9.16
N ARG A 258 -13.71 -14.88 8.36
CA ARG A 258 -13.80 -14.47 6.95
C ARG A 258 -14.68 -13.25 6.68
N ARG A 259 -15.29 -12.63 7.69
CA ARG A 259 -16.06 -11.39 7.52
C ARG A 259 -15.12 -10.23 7.20
N PRO A 260 -15.45 -9.36 6.23
CA PRO A 260 -14.61 -8.21 5.89
C PRO A 260 -14.19 -7.37 7.10
N SER A 261 -15.11 -7.09 8.04
CA SER A 261 -14.82 -6.33 9.27
C SER A 261 -13.74 -6.97 10.14
N GLN A 262 -13.65 -8.30 10.15
CA GLN A 262 -12.68 -9.05 10.96
C GLN A 262 -11.33 -9.25 10.26
N VAL A 263 -11.25 -8.98 8.96
CA VAL A 263 -10.04 -9.15 8.15
C VAL A 263 -9.22 -7.86 8.09
N ILE A 264 -9.84 -6.65 8.16
CA ILE A 264 -9.15 -5.36 7.94
C ILE A 264 -8.01 -5.14 8.95
N VAL A 265 -8.26 -5.23 10.25
CA VAL A 265 -7.24 -4.96 11.29
C VAL A 265 -6.12 -6.00 11.27
N PRO A 266 -6.39 -7.32 11.25
CA PRO A 266 -5.32 -8.31 11.11
C PRO A 266 -4.53 -8.14 9.82
N SER A 267 -5.16 -7.71 8.71
CA SER A 267 -4.46 -7.44 7.46
C SER A 267 -3.56 -6.19 7.55
N ALA A 268 -3.95 -5.18 8.30
CA ALA A 268 -3.05 -4.05 8.58
C ALA A 268 -1.78 -4.53 9.30
N LEU A 269 -1.92 -5.33 10.36
CA LEU A 269 -0.78 -5.85 11.12
C LEU A 269 0.08 -6.84 10.31
N ALA A 270 -0.55 -7.72 9.55
CA ALA A 270 0.16 -8.66 8.69
C ALA A 270 0.87 -7.97 7.52
N GLY A 271 0.29 -6.90 6.97
CA GLY A 271 0.92 -6.06 5.97
C GLY A 271 2.12 -5.31 6.53
N ALA A 272 1.99 -4.75 7.73
CA ALA A 272 3.11 -4.15 8.47
C ALA A 272 4.26 -5.14 8.65
N LEU A 273 3.96 -6.36 9.08
CA LEU A 273 4.94 -7.43 9.26
C LEU A 273 5.60 -7.81 7.92
N LEU A 274 4.81 -8.01 6.87
CA LEU A 274 5.32 -8.40 5.55
C LEU A 274 6.30 -7.37 5.00
N VAL A 275 5.93 -6.09 5.03
CA VAL A 275 6.77 -5.01 4.49
C VAL A 275 8.03 -4.83 5.36
N LEU A 276 7.92 -4.90 6.69
CA LEU A 276 9.06 -4.82 7.60
C LEU A 276 10.06 -5.96 7.38
N VAL A 277 9.58 -7.19 7.24
CA VAL A 277 10.43 -8.38 6.99
C VAL A 277 11.05 -8.30 5.59
N ALA A 278 10.27 -7.93 4.57
CA ALA A 278 10.78 -7.79 3.21
C ALA A 278 11.86 -6.68 3.11
N ASP A 279 11.65 -5.52 3.74
CA ASP A 279 12.65 -4.46 3.82
C ASP A 279 13.91 -4.92 4.55
N SER A 280 13.77 -5.66 5.64
CA SER A 280 14.92 -6.24 6.36
C SER A 280 15.67 -7.25 5.50
N ALA A 281 14.95 -8.10 4.76
CA ALA A 281 15.54 -9.10 3.89
C ALA A 281 16.36 -8.46 2.75
N VAL A 282 15.82 -7.44 2.08
CA VAL A 282 16.57 -6.76 0.99
C VAL A 282 17.82 -6.04 1.50
N ARG A 283 17.82 -5.55 2.76
CA ARG A 283 18.99 -4.92 3.40
C ARG A 283 20.11 -5.89 3.71
N VAL A 284 19.80 -7.16 3.96
CA VAL A 284 20.80 -8.19 4.30
C VAL A 284 21.44 -8.80 3.04
N LEU A 285 20.82 -8.66 1.86
CA LEU A 285 21.36 -9.20 0.62
C LEU A 285 22.72 -8.56 0.27
N PRO A 286 23.74 -9.36 -0.08
CA PRO A 286 25.09 -8.89 -0.41
C PRO A 286 25.18 -8.33 -1.85
N LEU A 287 24.29 -7.37 -2.19
CA LEU A 287 24.26 -6.73 -3.51
C LEU A 287 25.03 -5.41 -3.51
N VAL A 288 25.61 -5.03 -4.64
CA VAL A 288 26.31 -3.74 -4.80
C VAL A 288 25.36 -2.56 -4.53
N THR A 289 24.17 -2.60 -5.13
CA THR A 289 23.08 -1.66 -4.84
C THR A 289 21.97 -2.39 -4.10
N GLU A 290 21.30 -1.70 -3.18
CA GLU A 290 20.15 -2.27 -2.47
C GLU A 290 19.01 -2.55 -3.44
N LEU A 291 18.46 -3.78 -3.40
CA LEU A 291 17.31 -4.16 -4.20
C LEU A 291 16.09 -3.32 -3.81
N ARG A 292 15.42 -2.74 -4.79
CA ARG A 292 14.19 -1.97 -4.54
C ARG A 292 13.11 -2.86 -3.96
N LEU A 293 12.47 -2.40 -2.89
CA LEU A 293 11.46 -3.17 -2.14
C LEU A 293 10.27 -3.56 -3.02
N GLY A 294 9.82 -2.66 -3.91
CA GLY A 294 8.74 -2.94 -4.86
C GLY A 294 9.08 -4.08 -5.81
N ILE A 295 10.34 -4.17 -6.28
CA ILE A 295 10.81 -5.30 -7.10
C ILE A 295 10.80 -6.60 -6.29
N ALA A 296 11.34 -6.59 -5.07
CA ALA A 296 11.38 -7.77 -4.21
C ALA A 296 9.98 -8.33 -3.93
N LEU A 297 9.03 -7.46 -3.58
CA LEU A 297 7.65 -7.85 -3.33
C LEU A 297 6.92 -8.30 -4.60
N SER A 298 7.26 -7.74 -5.76
CA SER A 298 6.70 -8.20 -7.04
C SER A 298 7.20 -9.59 -7.42
N LEU A 299 8.49 -9.88 -7.20
CA LEU A 299 9.08 -11.20 -7.43
C LEU A 299 8.51 -12.30 -6.52
N LEU A 300 8.08 -11.94 -5.32
CA LEU A 300 7.37 -12.85 -4.41
C LEU A 300 5.88 -12.92 -4.74
N GLY A 301 5.28 -11.79 -5.07
CA GLY A 301 3.84 -11.65 -5.26
C GLY A 301 3.31 -12.29 -6.54
N ALA A 302 4.01 -12.13 -7.65
CA ALA A 302 3.54 -12.66 -8.93
C ALA A 302 3.50 -14.20 -8.95
N PRO A 303 4.52 -14.95 -8.48
CA PRO A 303 4.43 -16.41 -8.36
C PRO A 303 3.35 -16.87 -7.37
N PHE A 304 3.21 -16.16 -6.23
CA PHE A 304 2.14 -16.45 -5.27
C PHE A 304 0.76 -16.28 -5.90
N PHE A 305 0.55 -15.22 -6.67
CA PHE A 305 -0.70 -14.95 -7.36
C PHE A 305 -1.00 -16.03 -8.42
N LEU A 306 -0.01 -16.43 -9.20
CA LEU A 306 -0.13 -17.50 -10.17
C LEU A 306 -0.53 -18.82 -9.48
N TRP A 307 0.16 -19.17 -8.39
CA TRP A 307 -0.18 -20.36 -7.60
C TRP A 307 -1.63 -20.31 -7.09
N LEU A 308 -2.07 -19.14 -6.61
CA LEU A 308 -3.43 -18.94 -6.13
C LEU A 308 -4.47 -19.15 -7.24
N LEU A 309 -4.24 -18.58 -8.43
CA LEU A 309 -5.11 -18.77 -9.60
C LEU A 309 -5.22 -20.26 -10.00
N LEU A 310 -4.09 -20.97 -10.05
CA LEU A 310 -4.08 -22.40 -10.39
C LEU A 310 -4.81 -23.25 -9.34
N ARG A 311 -4.68 -22.89 -8.06
CA ARG A 311 -5.41 -23.56 -6.97
C ARG A 311 -6.92 -23.31 -7.06
N MET A 312 -7.35 -22.10 -7.33
CA MET A 312 -8.77 -21.75 -7.50
C MET A 312 -9.38 -22.50 -8.69
N ARG A 313 -8.66 -22.62 -9.80
CA ARG A 313 -9.10 -23.39 -10.98
C ARG A 313 -9.37 -24.85 -10.65
N ARG A 314 -8.54 -25.48 -9.80
CA ARG A 314 -8.72 -26.89 -9.37
C ARG A 314 -9.92 -27.10 -8.46
N GLY A 315 -10.40 -26.07 -7.79
CA GLY A 315 -11.60 -26.13 -6.94
C GLY A 315 -12.91 -25.85 -7.69
N LEU A 316 -12.83 -25.47 -8.97
CA LEU A 316 -13.98 -25.24 -9.86
C LEU A 316 -14.19 -26.39 -10.87
N ALA A 317 -13.23 -27.30 -10.97
CA ALA A 317 -13.33 -28.56 -11.75
C ALA A 317 -13.68 -29.72 -10.81
#